data_7aa3acb92c790f8dc5e5864c80986a8d
#
_entry.id   7aa3acb92c790f8dc5e5864c80986a8d
#
_cell.length_a   1.000
_cell.length_b   1.000
_cell.length_c   1.000
_cell.angle_alpha   90.00
_cell.angle_beta   90.00
_cell.angle_gamma   90.00
#
_symmetry.space_group_name_H-M   'P 1'
#
loop_
_entity.id
_entity.type
_entity.pdbx_description
1 polymer ?
#
loop_
_entity_poly.entity_id
_entity_poly.type
_entity_poly.pdbx_seq_one_letter_code
_entity_poly.pdbx_strand_id
1 'polypeptide(L)'
;MQRGEIWFAATPGGDRPVLVLTRDPVADRIGNVVVAALTRTVRGLVSELSLTPAEDGVPTECVVSFDNIHTVARTSLRHRVTTLSPARMARACRALDDALGC
;
A
#
# COMPACT_ATOMS: atom_id res chain seq x y z
N MET A 1 2.40 10.78 -8.29
CA MET A 1 1.85 9.58 -7.66
C MET A 1 0.46 9.85 -7.13
N GLN A 2 -0.36 8.80 -7.00
CA GLN A 2 -1.74 8.94 -6.58
C GLN A 2 -2.09 7.84 -5.58
N ARG A 3 -3.12 8.12 -4.77
CA ARG A 3 -3.71 7.13 -3.85
C ARG A 3 -4.12 5.87 -4.63
N GLY A 4 -3.80 4.71 -4.07
CA GLY A 4 -4.11 3.42 -4.67
C GLY A 4 -3.03 2.86 -5.59
N GLU A 5 -2.02 3.66 -5.93
CA GLU A 5 -0.85 3.15 -6.66
C GLU A 5 0.05 2.36 -5.72
N ILE A 6 0.63 1.28 -6.27
CA ILE A 6 1.65 0.49 -5.58
C ILE A 6 2.99 0.84 -6.20
N TRP A 7 3.93 1.25 -5.36
CA TRP A 7 5.28 1.65 -5.75
C TRP A 7 6.32 0.79 -5.03
N PHE A 8 7.42 0.51 -5.72
CA PHE A 8 8.60 -0.05 -5.07
C PHE A 8 9.35 1.09 -4.38
N ALA A 9 9.64 0.92 -3.09
CA ALA A 9 10.13 2.02 -2.26
C ALA A 9 11.14 1.54 -1.22
N ALA A 10 11.99 2.48 -0.79
CA ALA A 10 12.81 2.31 0.38
C ALA A 10 11.96 2.61 1.63
N THR A 11 11.90 1.66 2.56
CA THR A 11 11.16 1.80 3.83
C THR A 11 12.10 1.50 4.99
N PRO A 12 11.69 1.85 6.24
CA PRO A 12 12.48 1.48 7.42
C PRO A 12 12.75 -0.02 7.54
N GLY A 13 11.84 -0.85 7.00
CA GLY A 13 12.02 -2.32 7.01
C GLY A 13 12.77 -2.86 5.80
N GLY A 14 13.32 -2.00 4.93
CA GLY A 14 14.03 -2.38 3.71
C GLY A 14 13.24 -2.02 2.46
N ASP A 15 13.81 -2.33 1.30
CA ASP A 15 13.16 -2.06 0.01
C ASP A 15 12.01 -3.04 -0.22
N ARG A 16 10.83 -2.54 -0.53
CA ARG A 16 9.65 -3.35 -0.80
C ARG A 16 8.54 -2.57 -1.50
N PRO A 17 7.56 -3.25 -2.09
CA PRO A 17 6.37 -2.57 -2.61
C PRO A 17 5.54 -2.00 -1.47
N VAL A 18 4.93 -0.83 -1.72
CA VAL A 18 4.06 -0.15 -0.77
C VAL A 18 2.83 0.39 -1.48
N LEU A 19 1.71 0.43 -0.79
CA LEU A 19 0.46 1.02 -1.27
C LEU A 19 0.37 2.46 -0.79
N VAL A 20 0.17 3.41 -1.71
CA VAL A 20 0.01 4.83 -1.38
C VAL A 20 -1.39 5.06 -0.80
N LEU A 21 -1.44 5.57 0.42
CA LEU A 21 -2.68 5.83 1.15
C LEU A 21 -3.06 7.31 1.19
N THR A 22 -2.10 8.21 1.05
CA THR A 22 -2.37 9.65 1.09
C THR A 22 -3.35 10.02 -0.01
N ARG A 23 -4.37 10.80 0.34
CA ARG A 23 -5.46 11.18 -0.56
C ARG A 23 -5.00 12.07 -1.71
N ASP A 24 -5.67 11.95 -2.84
CA ASP A 24 -5.49 12.86 -3.98
C ASP A 24 -6.21 14.19 -3.70
N PRO A 25 -5.73 15.31 -4.20
CA PRO A 25 -4.48 15.52 -4.93
C PRO A 25 -3.27 15.76 -4.01
N VAL A 26 -3.41 15.55 -2.72
CA VAL A 26 -2.39 15.88 -1.71
C VAL A 26 -1.12 15.04 -1.91
N ALA A 27 -1.28 13.79 -2.36
CA ALA A 27 -0.15 12.87 -2.59
C ALA A 27 0.93 13.45 -3.51
N ASP A 28 0.56 14.31 -4.45
CA ASP A 28 1.51 14.93 -5.38
C ASP A 28 2.08 16.26 -4.89
N ARG A 29 1.57 16.79 -3.77
CA ARG A 29 1.92 18.14 -3.31
C ARG A 29 2.76 18.18 -2.05
N ILE A 30 2.71 17.14 -1.23
CA ILE A 30 3.46 17.10 0.02
C ILE A 30 4.75 16.32 -0.16
N GLY A 31 5.74 16.63 0.68
CA GLY A 31 7.04 15.98 0.62
C GLY A 31 7.05 14.55 1.12
N ASN A 32 6.09 14.18 1.96
CA ASN A 32 5.96 12.86 2.56
C ASN A 32 4.59 12.27 2.27
N VAL A 33 4.53 10.95 2.13
CA VAL A 33 3.28 10.22 1.91
C VAL A 33 3.16 9.07 2.89
N VAL A 34 1.92 8.74 3.24
CA VAL A 34 1.61 7.59 4.09
C VAL A 34 1.42 6.38 3.18
N VAL A 35 2.09 5.29 3.52
CA VAL A 35 2.05 4.05 2.75
C VAL A 35 1.86 2.86 3.66
N ALA A 36 1.29 1.78 3.13
CA ALA A 36 1.20 0.48 3.80
C ALA A 36 2.10 -0.51 3.08
N ALA A 37 2.88 -1.27 3.83
CA ALA A 37 3.85 -2.20 3.25
C ALA A 37 3.17 -3.46 2.72
N LEU A 38 3.64 -3.96 1.56
CA LEU A 38 3.30 -5.27 1.05
C LEU A 38 4.30 -6.29 1.58
N THR A 39 3.82 -7.49 1.89
CA THR A 39 4.65 -8.58 2.40
C THR A 39 4.14 -9.92 1.86
N ARG A 40 5.03 -10.89 1.74
CA ARG A 40 4.65 -12.26 1.41
C ARG A 40 4.21 -13.06 2.62
N THR A 41 4.47 -12.56 3.82
CA THR A 41 4.09 -13.23 5.06
C THR A 41 2.63 -12.98 5.35
N VAL A 42 1.80 -13.99 5.15
CA VAL A 42 0.34 -13.92 5.39
C VAL A 42 0.08 -14.36 6.83
N ARG A 43 -0.57 -13.50 7.61
CA ARG A 43 -0.93 -13.78 9.00
C ARG A 43 -2.41 -14.11 9.19
N GLY A 44 -3.22 -13.91 8.14
CA GLY A 44 -4.67 -14.18 8.19
C GLY A 44 -5.45 -13.17 9.02
N LEU A 45 -4.96 -11.93 9.13
CA LEU A 45 -5.59 -10.89 9.91
C LEU A 45 -6.58 -10.10 9.06
N VAL A 46 -7.63 -9.56 9.70
CA VAL A 46 -8.61 -8.68 9.04
C VAL A 46 -7.97 -7.36 8.58
N SER A 47 -6.82 -7.00 9.16
CA SER A 47 -6.02 -5.84 8.79
C SER A 47 -5.13 -6.08 7.57
N GLU A 48 -5.28 -7.20 6.88
CA GLU A 48 -4.54 -7.54 5.67
C GLU A 48 -5.47 -7.59 4.46
N LEU A 49 -4.96 -7.15 3.31
CA LEU A 49 -5.64 -7.30 2.02
C LEU A 49 -4.79 -8.19 1.13
N SER A 50 -5.31 -9.35 0.76
CA SER A 50 -4.62 -10.27 -0.15
C SER A 50 -4.67 -9.74 -1.58
N LEU A 51 -3.52 -9.77 -2.25
CA LEU A 51 -3.37 -9.36 -3.64
C LEU A 51 -2.84 -10.52 -4.48
N THR A 52 -3.30 -10.59 -5.73
CA THR A 52 -2.84 -11.61 -6.69
C THR A 52 -2.40 -10.97 -7.99
N PRO A 53 -1.48 -11.60 -8.74
CA PRO A 53 -1.10 -11.09 -10.05
C PRO A 53 -2.28 -10.94 -11.01
N ALA A 54 -3.21 -11.89 -10.99
CA ALA A 54 -4.35 -11.90 -11.91
C ALA A 54 -5.33 -10.75 -11.65
N GLU A 55 -5.62 -10.45 -10.38
CA GLU A 55 -6.58 -9.40 -10.04
C GLU A 55 -5.95 -8.02 -9.92
N ASP A 56 -4.72 -7.95 -9.42
CA ASP A 56 -4.16 -6.69 -8.94
C ASP A 56 -2.91 -6.25 -9.69
N GLY A 57 -2.36 -7.10 -10.55
CA GLY A 57 -1.18 -6.76 -11.34
C GLY A 57 0.13 -6.74 -10.55
N VAL A 58 0.14 -7.32 -9.37
CA VAL A 58 1.38 -7.48 -8.58
C VAL A 58 2.23 -8.62 -9.13
N PRO A 59 3.57 -8.60 -8.97
CA PRO A 59 4.44 -9.65 -9.53
C PRO A 59 4.20 -11.03 -8.92
N THR A 60 3.87 -11.10 -7.63
CA THR A 60 3.63 -12.36 -6.91
C THR A 60 2.50 -12.19 -5.93
N GLU A 61 1.88 -13.29 -5.50
CA GLU A 61 0.90 -13.23 -4.43
C GLU A 61 1.52 -12.64 -3.16
N CYS A 62 0.79 -11.71 -2.54
CA CYS A 62 1.24 -11.00 -1.36
C CYS A 62 0.04 -10.42 -0.62
N VAL A 63 0.30 -9.75 0.50
CA VAL A 63 -0.73 -9.02 1.24
C VAL A 63 -0.25 -7.61 1.51
N VAL A 64 -1.20 -6.66 1.53
CA VAL A 64 -0.95 -5.34 2.11
C VAL A 64 -1.20 -5.46 3.60
N SER A 65 -0.19 -5.15 4.41
CA SER A 65 -0.32 -5.17 5.87
C SER A 65 -0.60 -3.76 6.37
N PHE A 66 -1.83 -3.54 6.84
CA PHE A 66 -2.20 -2.25 7.41
C PHE A 66 -1.77 -2.10 8.87
N ASP A 67 -1.16 -3.13 9.46
CA ASP A 67 -0.44 -3.03 10.72
C ASP A 67 0.99 -2.52 10.53
N ASN A 68 1.43 -2.34 9.27
CA ASN A 68 2.77 -1.88 8.93
C ASN A 68 2.68 -0.66 8.01
N ILE A 69 2.35 0.48 8.62
CA ILE A 69 2.15 1.76 7.94
C ILE A 69 3.35 2.65 8.22
N HIS A 70 3.84 3.33 7.17
CA HIS A 70 4.97 4.24 7.26
C HIS A 70 4.63 5.59 6.63
N THR A 71 5.26 6.63 7.13
CA THR A 71 5.37 7.90 6.41
C THR A 71 6.75 7.96 5.79
N VAL A 72 6.81 8.06 4.47
CA VAL A 72 8.08 8.06 3.74
C VAL A 72 8.18 9.31 2.87
N ALA A 73 9.42 9.73 2.58
CA ALA A 73 9.63 10.81 1.63
C ALA A 73 9.16 10.35 0.25
N ARG A 74 8.51 11.25 -0.49
CA ARG A 74 8.05 10.98 -1.85
C ARG A 74 9.19 10.49 -2.75
N THR A 75 10.38 11.03 -2.53
CA THR A 75 11.58 10.62 -3.26
C THR A 75 12.04 9.19 -2.96
N SER A 76 11.53 8.56 -1.92
CA SER A 76 11.79 7.16 -1.61
C SER A 76 11.03 6.20 -2.55
N LEU A 77 10.00 6.68 -3.23
CA LEU A 77 9.24 5.89 -4.21
C LEU A 77 10.01 5.89 -5.52
N ARG A 78 10.38 4.70 -6.00
CA ARG A 78 11.29 4.55 -7.14
C ARG A 78 10.58 4.32 -8.45
N HIS A 79 9.68 3.33 -8.50
CA HIS A 79 8.90 3.06 -9.70
C HIS A 79 7.55 2.48 -9.33
N ARG A 80 6.56 2.76 -10.18
CA ARG A 80 5.21 2.24 -10.00
C ARG A 80 5.14 0.79 -10.46
N VAL A 81 4.54 -0.05 -9.62
CA VAL A 81 4.33 -1.47 -9.92
C VAL A 81 2.97 -1.66 -10.59
N THR A 82 1.91 -1.12 -9.97
CA THR A 82 0.53 -1.25 -10.46
C THR A 82 -0.35 -0.22 -9.74
N THR A 83 -1.64 -0.20 -10.10
CA THR A 83 -2.65 0.62 -9.44
C THR A 83 -3.83 -0.28 -9.08
N LEU A 84 -4.27 -0.24 -7.82
CA LEU A 84 -5.45 -1.00 -7.39
C LEU A 84 -6.72 -0.39 -7.96
N SER A 85 -7.68 -1.25 -8.31
CA SER A 85 -9.01 -0.81 -8.75
C SER A 85 -9.76 -0.12 -7.60
N PRO A 86 -10.79 0.72 -7.91
CA PRO A 86 -11.62 1.31 -6.87
C PRO A 86 -12.26 0.28 -5.94
N ALA A 87 -12.68 -0.88 -6.46
CA ALA A 87 -13.26 -1.95 -5.65
C ALA A 87 -12.24 -2.51 -4.66
N ARG A 88 -10.99 -2.68 -5.09
CA ARG A 88 -9.91 -3.16 -4.23
C ARG A 88 -9.53 -2.11 -3.21
N MET A 89 -9.53 -0.83 -3.58
CA MET A 89 -9.27 0.26 -2.63
C MET A 89 -10.35 0.36 -1.56
N ALA A 90 -11.61 0.09 -1.89
CA ALA A 90 -12.67 0.04 -0.89
C ALA A 90 -12.41 -1.06 0.15
N ARG A 91 -11.92 -2.22 -0.28
CA ARG A 91 -11.52 -3.29 0.63
C ARG A 91 -10.28 -2.92 1.44
N ALA A 92 -9.33 -2.23 0.82
CA ALA A 92 -8.15 -1.71 1.52
C ALA A 92 -8.56 -0.77 2.65
N CYS A 93 -9.49 0.13 2.40
CA CYS A 93 -9.99 1.06 3.42
C CYS A 93 -10.61 0.32 4.61
N ARG A 94 -11.36 -0.76 4.36
CA ARG A 94 -11.92 -1.57 5.44
C ARG A 94 -10.83 -2.25 6.27
N ALA A 95 -9.82 -2.80 5.63
CA ALA A 95 -8.69 -3.42 6.34
C ALA A 95 -7.93 -2.38 7.16
N LEU A 96 -7.78 -1.16 6.63
CA LEU A 96 -7.16 -0.05 7.37
C LEU A 96 -7.98 0.33 8.60
N ASP A 97 -9.30 0.43 8.47
CA ASP A 97 -10.19 0.70 9.59
C ASP A 97 -10.05 -0.39 10.67
N ASP A 98 -10.00 -1.65 10.26
CA ASP A 98 -9.82 -2.76 11.18
C ASP A 98 -8.47 -2.70 11.90
N ALA A 99 -7.42 -2.30 11.21
CA ALA A 99 -6.08 -2.17 11.80
C ALA A 99 -6.02 -1.06 12.84
N LEU A 100 -6.74 0.05 12.60
CA LEU A 100 -6.72 1.21 13.48
C LEU A 100 -7.79 1.14 14.57
N GLY A 101 -8.76 0.26 14.45
CA GLY A 101 -9.86 0.14 15.40
C GLY A 101 -10.88 1.27 15.31
N CYS A 102 -10.96 1.93 14.17
CA CYS A 102 -11.87 3.05 13.95
C CYS A 102 -13.31 2.61 13.70
#